data_3a6dbb58ec9c0bf5d181f7945c5ed90a
#
_entry.id   3a6dbb58ec9c0bf5d181f7945c5ed90a
#
_cell.length_a   1.000
_cell.length_b   1.000
_cell.length_c   1.000
_cell.angle_alpha   90.00
_cell.angle_beta   90.00
_cell.angle_gamma   90.00
#
_symmetry.space_group_name_H-M   'P 1'
#
loop_
_entity.id
_entity.type
_entity.pdbx_description
1 polymer ?
#
loop_
_entity_poly.entity_id
_entity_poly.type
_entity_poly.pdbx_seq_one_letter_code
_entity_poly.pdbx_strand_id
1 'polypeptide(L)'
;MKLLVSDYDKTLKNGSIILKLNLKYLKKFIQDGNIFLLNTGRPYQSIKKEIIKYNIPYHYLSCNDGNILFNHKDQVIYISNLEKIIEKELLDLTNIFNFQIIPIKYLSNVLEYETIISKLNKLFLLNLDKIMIKYNMCYKIFKEKEIHIYIYSNLVSKSKPIDYIKKKENIMDYNIYTVGDNINDLEMLRDYNGYAMYHASKDIKEIAGNTCFSVSNLIRKLRR
;
A
#
# COMPACT_ATOMS: atom_id res chain seq x y z
N MET A 1 1.26 -5.75 -23.78
CA MET A 1 0.47 -5.37 -22.62
C MET A 1 1.41 -4.90 -21.53
N LYS A 2 1.19 -3.73 -20.94
CA LYS A 2 1.99 -3.13 -19.86
C LYS A 2 1.18 -3.10 -18.58
N LEU A 3 1.85 -3.24 -17.42
CA LEU A 3 1.27 -3.01 -16.09
C LEU A 3 1.81 -1.70 -15.53
N LEU A 4 0.92 -0.76 -15.25
CA LEU A 4 1.23 0.44 -14.49
C LEU A 4 0.74 0.28 -13.05
N VAL A 5 1.63 0.50 -12.11
CA VAL A 5 1.37 0.47 -10.67
C VAL A 5 1.60 1.87 -10.12
N SER A 6 0.60 2.43 -9.47
CA SER A 6 0.74 3.75 -8.87
C SER A 6 0.34 3.74 -7.40
N ASP A 7 1.16 4.33 -6.56
CA ASP A 7 0.71 4.81 -5.27
C ASP A 7 -0.39 5.87 -5.46
N TYR A 8 -1.17 6.13 -4.40
CA TYR A 8 -2.28 7.06 -4.43
C TYR A 8 -1.93 8.46 -3.93
N ASP A 9 -1.56 8.56 -2.64
CA ASP A 9 -1.37 9.86 -1.97
C ASP A 9 -0.09 10.54 -2.44
N LYS A 10 -0.19 11.82 -2.82
CA LYS A 10 0.91 12.61 -3.42
C LYS A 10 1.48 12.04 -4.74
N THR A 11 1.02 10.87 -5.19
CA THR A 11 1.43 10.22 -6.44
C THR A 11 0.33 10.34 -7.49
N LEU A 12 -0.70 9.46 -7.49
CA LEU A 12 -1.83 9.57 -8.41
C LEU A 12 -2.66 10.83 -8.08
N LYS A 13 -2.90 11.08 -6.78
CA LYS A 13 -3.57 12.27 -6.25
C LYS A 13 -2.56 13.24 -5.66
N ASN A 14 -2.09 14.17 -6.46
CA ASN A 14 -1.24 15.29 -6.05
C ASN A 14 -1.93 16.62 -6.41
N GLY A 15 -3.02 16.92 -5.67
CA GLY A 15 -3.93 18.03 -5.97
C GLY A 15 -5.00 17.68 -7.00
N SER A 16 -6.08 18.48 -7.04
CA SER A 16 -7.27 18.20 -7.86
C SER A 16 -7.03 18.31 -9.37
N ILE A 17 -6.21 19.28 -9.79
CA ILE A 17 -5.90 19.53 -11.22
C ILE A 17 -5.06 18.38 -11.77
N ILE A 18 -4.00 17.99 -11.04
CA ILE A 18 -3.10 16.90 -11.43
C ILE A 18 -3.87 15.57 -11.46
N LEU A 19 -4.73 15.32 -10.48
CA LEU A 19 -5.57 14.12 -10.46
C LEU A 19 -6.43 14.04 -11.73
N LYS A 20 -7.14 15.12 -12.11
CA LYS A 20 -7.96 15.14 -13.33
C LYS A 20 -7.14 14.80 -14.58
N LEU A 21 -5.93 15.35 -14.67
CA LEU A 21 -5.02 15.07 -15.79
C LEU A 21 -4.54 13.62 -15.77
N ASN A 22 -4.14 13.10 -14.61
CA ASN A 22 -3.73 11.72 -14.43
C ASN A 22 -4.85 10.75 -14.85
N LEU A 23 -6.09 10.98 -14.42
CA LEU A 23 -7.24 10.14 -14.77
C LEU A 23 -7.56 10.18 -16.27
N LYS A 24 -7.42 11.35 -16.93
CA LYS A 24 -7.58 11.46 -18.37
C LYS A 24 -6.61 10.54 -19.14
N TYR A 25 -5.33 10.54 -18.76
CA TYR A 25 -4.32 9.71 -19.41
C TYR A 25 -4.41 8.24 -18.97
N LEU A 26 -4.79 7.97 -17.74
CA LEU A 26 -5.00 6.62 -17.22
C LEU A 26 -6.12 5.89 -18.00
N LYS A 27 -7.25 6.55 -18.26
CA LYS A 27 -8.32 6.00 -19.08
C LYS A 27 -7.84 5.61 -20.49
N LYS A 28 -7.00 6.46 -21.11
CA LYS A 28 -6.40 6.14 -22.41
C LYS A 28 -5.44 4.95 -22.35
N PHE A 29 -4.62 4.88 -21.29
CA PHE A 29 -3.69 3.77 -21.07
C PHE A 29 -4.41 2.44 -20.93
N ILE A 30 -5.54 2.42 -20.24
CA ILE A 30 -6.41 1.26 -20.08
C ILE A 30 -7.10 0.90 -21.42
N GLN A 31 -7.58 1.90 -22.17
CA GLN A 31 -8.18 1.69 -23.49
C GLN A 31 -7.19 1.10 -24.50
N ASP A 32 -5.89 1.36 -24.35
CA ASP A 32 -4.82 0.75 -25.16
C ASP A 32 -4.57 -0.73 -24.79
N GLY A 33 -5.39 -1.36 -23.95
CA GLY A 33 -5.26 -2.78 -23.54
C GLY A 33 -4.22 -3.01 -22.44
N ASN A 34 -3.85 -1.99 -21.67
CA ASN A 34 -2.90 -2.09 -20.57
C ASN A 34 -3.61 -2.22 -19.22
N ILE A 35 -2.90 -2.77 -18.23
CA ILE A 35 -3.40 -3.03 -16.88
C ILE A 35 -2.96 -1.92 -15.93
N PHE A 36 -3.85 -1.53 -15.02
CA PHE A 36 -3.58 -0.59 -13.94
C PHE A 36 -3.87 -1.21 -12.58
N LEU A 37 -2.86 -1.14 -11.69
CA LEU A 37 -2.95 -1.44 -10.27
C LEU A 37 -2.85 -0.14 -9.48
N LEU A 38 -3.87 0.18 -8.70
CA LEU A 38 -3.79 1.19 -7.64
C LEU A 38 -3.28 0.52 -6.37
N ASN A 39 -2.11 0.95 -5.86
CA ASN A 39 -1.39 0.29 -4.77
C ASN A 39 -1.14 1.27 -3.62
N THR A 40 -1.91 1.21 -2.56
CA THR A 40 -1.95 2.23 -1.51
C THR A 40 -1.78 1.66 -0.11
N GLY A 41 -1.22 2.46 0.79
CA GLY A 41 -1.22 2.18 2.23
C GLY A 41 -2.57 2.37 2.91
N ARG A 42 -3.55 2.94 2.21
CA ARG A 42 -4.89 3.15 2.77
C ARG A 42 -5.65 1.84 2.93
N PRO A 43 -6.51 1.72 3.98
CA PRO A 43 -7.47 0.63 4.08
C PRO A 43 -8.56 0.75 2.99
N TYR A 44 -9.14 -0.40 2.61
CA TYR A 44 -10.12 -0.49 1.51
C TYR A 44 -11.25 0.52 1.58
N GLN A 45 -11.88 0.67 2.75
CA GLN A 45 -13.02 1.59 2.91
C GLN A 45 -12.63 3.06 2.67
N SER A 46 -11.41 3.44 3.04
CA SER A 46 -10.90 4.80 2.84
C SER A 46 -10.65 5.08 1.36
N ILE A 47 -9.91 4.21 0.68
CA ILE A 47 -9.60 4.41 -0.74
C ILE A 47 -10.83 4.26 -1.63
N LYS A 48 -11.78 3.40 -1.27
CA LYS A 48 -13.02 3.20 -2.04
C LYS A 48 -13.89 4.46 -2.11
N LYS A 49 -13.94 5.25 -1.05
CA LYS A 49 -14.60 6.58 -1.07
C LYS A 49 -13.96 7.50 -2.11
N GLU A 50 -12.64 7.51 -2.21
CA GLU A 50 -11.91 8.31 -3.19
C GLU A 50 -12.13 7.81 -4.62
N ILE A 51 -12.10 6.47 -4.82
CA ILE A 51 -12.35 5.84 -6.11
C ILE A 51 -13.73 6.21 -6.65
N ILE A 52 -14.76 6.12 -5.82
CA ILE A 52 -16.14 6.50 -6.17
C ILE A 52 -16.21 8.00 -6.47
N LYS A 53 -15.68 8.84 -5.56
CA LYS A 53 -15.72 10.30 -5.67
C LYS A 53 -15.11 10.83 -6.97
N TYR A 54 -13.99 10.24 -7.40
CA TYR A 54 -13.23 10.71 -8.56
C TYR A 54 -13.36 9.82 -9.80
N ASN A 55 -14.17 8.75 -9.72
CA ASN A 55 -14.36 7.76 -10.77
C ASN A 55 -13.01 7.22 -11.30
N ILE A 56 -12.16 6.73 -10.35
CA ILE A 56 -10.83 6.22 -10.64
C ILE A 56 -10.96 4.82 -11.24
N PRO A 57 -10.53 4.59 -12.49
CA PRO A 57 -10.55 3.26 -13.08
C PRO A 57 -9.39 2.42 -12.53
N TYR A 58 -9.61 1.13 -12.33
CA TYR A 58 -8.56 0.16 -11.98
C TYR A 58 -8.94 -1.26 -12.43
N HIS A 59 -7.93 -2.09 -12.66
CA HIS A 59 -8.10 -3.53 -12.83
C HIS A 59 -7.87 -4.25 -11.51
N TYR A 60 -6.93 -3.71 -10.74
CA TYR A 60 -6.55 -4.22 -9.44
C TYR A 60 -6.39 -3.07 -8.44
N LEU A 61 -6.79 -3.34 -7.20
CA LEU A 61 -6.65 -2.43 -6.07
C LEU A 61 -5.94 -3.15 -4.92
N SER A 62 -4.76 -2.69 -4.57
CA SER A 62 -4.03 -3.14 -3.39
C SER A 62 -4.15 -2.14 -2.26
N CYS A 63 -4.48 -2.61 -1.08
CA CYS A 63 -4.68 -1.83 0.14
C CYS A 63 -3.72 -2.28 1.25
N ASN A 64 -3.59 -1.42 2.29
CA ASN A 64 -2.77 -1.70 3.47
C ASN A 64 -1.34 -2.10 3.10
N ASP A 65 -0.69 -1.29 2.21
CA ASP A 65 0.69 -1.50 1.73
C ASP A 65 0.96 -2.87 1.11
N GLY A 66 -0.03 -3.47 0.45
CA GLY A 66 0.11 -4.78 -0.21
C GLY A 66 -0.46 -5.96 0.59
N ASN A 67 -1.08 -5.69 1.72
CA ASN A 67 -1.64 -6.72 2.59
C ASN A 67 -2.84 -7.43 1.96
N ILE A 68 -3.63 -6.71 1.16
CA ILE A 68 -4.82 -7.25 0.49
C ILE A 68 -4.93 -6.72 -0.94
N LEU A 69 -5.28 -7.60 -1.87
CA LEU A 69 -5.47 -7.29 -3.28
C LEU A 69 -6.88 -7.66 -3.74
N PHE A 70 -7.53 -6.71 -4.39
CA PHE A 70 -8.85 -6.84 -4.98
C PHE A 70 -8.76 -6.81 -6.52
N ASN A 71 -9.67 -7.51 -7.18
CA ASN A 71 -9.91 -7.32 -8.60
C ASN A 71 -10.88 -6.14 -8.86
N HIS A 72 -11.18 -5.84 -10.13
CA HIS A 72 -12.10 -4.76 -10.53
C HIS A 72 -13.56 -4.96 -10.08
N LYS A 73 -13.93 -6.18 -9.63
CA LYS A 73 -15.25 -6.51 -9.05
C LYS A 73 -15.24 -6.43 -7.53
N ASP A 74 -14.19 -5.86 -6.93
CA ASP A 74 -13.99 -5.77 -5.49
C ASP A 74 -13.93 -7.14 -4.77
N GLN A 75 -13.58 -8.20 -5.50
CA GLN A 75 -13.36 -9.51 -4.91
C GLN A 75 -11.90 -9.64 -4.46
N VAL A 76 -11.68 -10.15 -3.26
CA VAL A 76 -10.32 -10.44 -2.76
C VAL A 76 -9.72 -11.58 -3.57
N ILE A 77 -8.52 -11.37 -4.10
CA ILE A 77 -7.78 -12.36 -4.89
C ILE A 77 -6.43 -12.72 -4.27
N TYR A 78 -5.94 -11.90 -3.35
CA TYR A 78 -4.75 -12.17 -2.55
C TYR A 78 -4.89 -11.51 -1.18
N ILE A 79 -4.42 -12.17 -0.15
CA ILE A 79 -4.36 -11.67 1.22
C ILE A 79 -3.11 -12.19 1.90
N SER A 80 -2.40 -11.31 2.60
CA SER A 80 -1.32 -11.69 3.51
C SER A 80 -1.94 -12.06 4.85
N ASN A 81 -1.89 -13.34 5.22
CA ASN A 81 -2.44 -13.79 6.49
C ASN A 81 -1.47 -13.46 7.63
N LEU A 82 -2.00 -12.87 8.71
CA LEU A 82 -1.31 -12.82 9.99
C LEU A 82 -1.46 -14.19 10.69
N GLU A 83 -0.37 -14.67 11.26
CA GLU A 83 -0.41 -15.91 12.05
C GLU A 83 -1.22 -15.69 13.33
N LYS A 84 -2.17 -16.57 13.61
CA LYS A 84 -3.02 -16.50 14.82
C LYS A 84 -2.25 -16.54 16.14
N ILE A 85 -1.02 -17.06 16.10
CA ILE A 85 -0.21 -17.26 17.31
C ILE A 85 0.17 -15.94 18.01
N ILE A 86 0.27 -14.84 17.23
CA ILE A 86 0.57 -13.51 17.78
C ILE A 86 -0.57 -12.93 18.62
N GLU A 87 -1.83 -13.33 18.33
CA GLU A 87 -3.01 -12.79 19.00
C GLU A 87 -2.94 -12.99 20.52
N LYS A 88 -2.46 -14.14 20.96
CA LYS A 88 -2.33 -14.45 22.39
C LYS A 88 -1.36 -13.50 23.09
N GLU A 89 -0.17 -13.26 22.53
CA GLU A 89 0.83 -12.40 23.16
C GLU A 89 0.41 -10.92 23.14
N LEU A 90 -0.30 -10.50 22.09
CA LEU A 90 -0.88 -9.16 22.05
C LEU A 90 -1.98 -9.00 23.11
N LEU A 91 -2.81 -10.04 23.33
CA LEU A 91 -3.80 -10.05 24.41
C LEU A 91 -3.16 -10.01 25.80
N ASP A 92 -2.05 -10.69 26.01
CA ASP A 92 -1.31 -10.61 27.27
C ASP A 92 -0.80 -9.18 27.56
N LEU A 93 -0.35 -8.44 26.52
CA LEU A 93 -0.02 -7.03 26.66
C LEU A 93 -1.23 -6.16 27.05
N THR A 94 -2.43 -6.46 26.55
CA THR A 94 -3.63 -5.71 26.91
C THR A 94 -3.92 -5.78 28.40
N ASN A 95 -3.72 -6.95 28.99
CA ASN A 95 -3.95 -7.18 30.42
C ASN A 95 -2.93 -6.41 31.29
N ILE A 96 -1.67 -6.31 30.83
CA ILE A 96 -0.59 -5.61 31.56
C ILE A 96 -0.76 -4.09 31.50
N PHE A 97 -1.16 -3.55 30.37
CA PHE A 97 -1.16 -2.11 30.11
C PHE A 97 -2.55 -1.48 30.02
N ASN A 98 -3.60 -2.27 30.24
CA ASN A 98 -5.02 -1.84 30.27
C ASN A 98 -5.45 -1.05 29.03
N PHE A 99 -5.25 -1.63 27.84
CA PHE A 99 -5.76 -1.12 26.58
C PHE A 99 -6.44 -2.24 25.77
N GLN A 100 -7.11 -1.90 24.68
CA GLN A 100 -7.76 -2.88 23.81
C GLN A 100 -6.95 -3.06 22.54
N ILE A 101 -6.89 -4.31 22.04
CA ILE A 101 -6.43 -4.65 20.71
C ILE A 101 -7.64 -5.02 19.84
N ILE A 102 -7.77 -4.33 18.74
CA ILE A 102 -8.87 -4.48 17.79
C ILE A 102 -8.33 -5.18 16.54
N PRO A 103 -8.77 -6.41 16.22
CA PRO A 103 -8.39 -7.04 14.96
C PRO A 103 -9.08 -6.35 13.79
N ILE A 104 -8.31 -5.81 12.86
CA ILE A 104 -8.81 -5.31 11.58
C ILE A 104 -8.95 -6.49 10.64
N LYS A 105 -10.20 -6.86 10.38
CA LYS A 105 -10.54 -8.06 9.59
C LYS A 105 -11.05 -7.67 8.21
N TYR A 106 -10.74 -8.51 7.25
CA TYR A 106 -11.45 -8.58 5.98
C TYR A 106 -11.96 -10.01 5.78
N LEU A 107 -13.28 -10.16 5.74
CA LEU A 107 -13.94 -11.46 5.86
C LEU A 107 -13.51 -12.16 7.16
N SER A 108 -13.02 -13.41 7.08
CA SER A 108 -12.53 -14.18 8.23
C SER A 108 -11.04 -13.98 8.53
N ASN A 109 -10.32 -13.20 7.70
CA ASN A 109 -8.88 -13.02 7.84
C ASN A 109 -8.55 -11.76 8.64
N VAL A 110 -7.63 -11.88 9.60
CA VAL A 110 -7.06 -10.74 10.30
C VAL A 110 -5.92 -10.20 9.45
N LEU A 111 -6.03 -8.93 9.06
CA LEU A 111 -5.02 -8.24 8.25
C LEU A 111 -3.95 -7.58 9.11
N GLU A 112 -4.40 -6.99 10.18
CA GLU A 112 -3.60 -6.22 11.11
C GLU A 112 -4.34 -6.09 12.44
N TYR A 113 -3.63 -5.66 13.48
CA TYR A 113 -4.22 -5.30 14.75
C TYR A 113 -4.06 -3.80 14.97
N GLU A 114 -5.09 -3.16 15.50
CA GLU A 114 -5.06 -1.77 15.95
C GLU A 114 -5.17 -1.72 17.46
N THR A 115 -4.39 -0.86 18.10
CA THR A 115 -4.59 -0.46 19.48
C THR A 115 -4.65 1.05 19.59
N ILE A 116 -5.55 1.54 20.45
CA ILE A 116 -5.76 2.96 20.70
C ILE A 116 -5.36 3.23 22.14
N ILE A 117 -4.43 4.15 22.34
CA ILE A 117 -3.92 4.53 23.67
C ILE A 117 -3.91 6.05 23.82
N SER A 118 -4.17 6.52 25.03
CA SER A 118 -4.15 7.96 25.35
C SER A 118 -2.73 8.51 25.47
N LYS A 119 -1.76 7.69 25.91
CA LYS A 119 -0.37 8.09 26.13
C LYS A 119 0.58 6.95 25.81
N LEU A 120 1.68 7.26 25.10
CA LEU A 120 2.76 6.30 24.87
C LEU A 120 3.48 5.96 26.16
N ASN A 121 3.63 4.66 26.43
CA ASN A 121 4.37 4.11 27.54
C ASN A 121 5.65 3.43 27.01
N LYS A 122 6.82 3.85 27.51
CA LYS A 122 8.11 3.31 27.08
C LYS A 122 8.22 1.79 27.32
N LEU A 123 7.71 1.31 28.46
CA LEU A 123 7.74 -0.12 28.80
C LEU A 123 6.82 -0.92 27.87
N PHE A 124 5.66 -0.37 27.51
CA PHE A 124 4.77 -0.95 26.50
C PHE A 124 5.49 -1.12 25.16
N LEU A 125 6.13 -0.05 24.65
CA LEU A 125 6.85 -0.12 23.38
C LEU A 125 7.98 -1.13 23.40
N LEU A 126 8.75 -1.22 24.50
CA LEU A 126 9.81 -2.22 24.64
C LEU A 126 9.27 -3.67 24.59
N ASN A 127 8.11 -3.94 25.18
CA ASN A 127 7.48 -5.26 25.11
C ASN A 127 6.90 -5.51 23.73
N LEU A 128 6.28 -4.52 23.11
CA LEU A 128 5.79 -4.61 21.74
C LEU A 128 6.94 -4.93 20.77
N ASP A 129 8.07 -4.23 20.86
CA ASP A 129 9.26 -4.47 20.04
C ASP A 129 9.75 -5.93 20.13
N LYS A 130 9.75 -6.51 21.34
CA LYS A 130 10.13 -7.93 21.53
C LYS A 130 9.19 -8.87 20.77
N ILE A 131 7.89 -8.61 20.82
CA ILE A 131 6.88 -9.41 20.09
C ILE A 131 7.08 -9.21 18.59
N MET A 132 7.29 -7.98 18.13
CA MET A 132 7.51 -7.68 16.71
C MET A 132 8.72 -8.45 16.17
N ILE A 133 9.83 -8.45 16.87
CA ILE A 133 11.04 -9.19 16.50
C ILE A 133 10.76 -10.70 16.45
N LYS A 134 10.12 -11.24 17.49
CA LYS A 134 9.84 -12.68 17.62
C LYS A 134 8.99 -13.22 16.46
N TYR A 135 8.00 -12.45 16.01
CA TYR A 135 7.03 -12.89 14.99
C TYR A 135 7.26 -12.26 13.62
N ASN A 136 8.41 -11.60 13.40
CA ASN A 136 8.70 -10.87 12.16
C ASN A 136 7.58 -9.90 11.77
N MET A 137 7.18 -9.07 12.72
CA MET A 137 6.11 -8.08 12.61
C MET A 137 6.68 -6.68 12.73
N CYS A 138 5.87 -5.70 12.35
CA CYS A 138 6.17 -4.28 12.55
C CYS A 138 4.91 -3.51 12.97
N TYR A 139 5.09 -2.28 13.37
CA TYR A 139 3.98 -1.40 13.70
C TYR A 139 4.19 0.02 13.19
N LYS A 140 3.09 0.74 13.00
CA LYS A 140 3.06 2.18 12.70
C LYS A 140 2.29 2.91 13.78
N ILE A 141 2.79 4.09 14.17
CA ILE A 141 2.16 4.95 15.18
C ILE A 141 1.62 6.19 14.48
N PHE A 142 0.32 6.44 14.63
CA PHE A 142 -0.34 7.67 14.21
C PHE A 142 -0.79 8.44 15.45
N LYS A 143 -0.43 9.72 15.51
CA LYS A 143 -0.81 10.62 16.62
C LYS A 143 -1.83 11.62 16.11
N GLU A 144 -3.05 11.49 16.61
CA GLU A 144 -4.14 12.43 16.40
C GLU A 144 -4.65 12.92 17.76
N LYS A 145 -5.97 12.87 18.02
CA LYS A 145 -6.53 13.09 19.36
C LYS A 145 -6.14 11.95 20.31
N GLU A 146 -6.06 10.76 19.79
CA GLU A 146 -5.58 9.55 20.44
C GLU A 146 -4.39 8.99 19.65
N ILE A 147 -3.67 8.04 20.23
CA ILE A 147 -2.53 7.40 19.59
C ILE A 147 -2.98 6.05 19.07
N HIS A 148 -2.96 5.88 17.76
CA HIS A 148 -3.28 4.65 17.06
C HIS A 148 -2.00 3.91 16.71
N ILE A 149 -1.91 2.64 17.07
CA ILE A 149 -0.78 1.76 16.74
C ILE A 149 -1.33 0.61 15.91
N TYR A 150 -0.90 0.53 14.67
CA TYR A 150 -1.25 -0.55 13.74
C TYR A 150 -0.12 -1.55 13.67
N ILE A 151 -0.43 -2.82 13.91
CA ILE A 151 0.51 -3.94 13.94
C ILE A 151 0.24 -4.83 12.73
N TYR A 152 1.25 -5.10 11.92
CA TYR A 152 1.14 -5.85 10.67
C TYR A 152 2.40 -6.67 10.38
N SER A 153 2.32 -7.61 9.45
CA SER A 153 3.45 -8.48 9.09
C SER A 153 4.56 -7.70 8.37
N ASN A 154 5.82 -7.97 8.70
CA ASN A 154 6.99 -7.48 7.96
C ASN A 154 7.07 -8.04 6.53
N LEU A 155 6.30 -9.10 6.23
CA LEU A 155 6.21 -9.66 4.88
C LEU A 155 5.27 -8.85 3.97
N VAL A 156 4.56 -7.86 4.53
CA VAL A 156 3.71 -6.95 3.77
C VAL A 156 4.56 -5.95 3.02
N SER A 157 4.40 -5.91 1.71
CA SER A 157 5.13 -5.02 0.81
C SER A 157 4.29 -4.69 -0.40
N LYS A 158 4.42 -3.48 -0.91
CA LYS A 158 3.78 -3.05 -2.16
C LYS A 158 4.27 -3.82 -3.40
N SER A 159 5.38 -4.58 -3.31
CA SER A 159 5.84 -5.47 -4.38
C SER A 159 5.03 -6.77 -4.48
N LYS A 160 4.56 -7.32 -3.36
CA LYS A 160 3.85 -8.62 -3.34
C LYS A 160 2.60 -8.70 -4.23
N PRO A 161 1.68 -7.72 -4.22
CA PRO A 161 0.57 -7.69 -5.16
C PRO A 161 1.01 -7.65 -6.63
N ILE A 162 2.14 -7.00 -6.92
CA ILE A 162 2.70 -6.92 -8.27
C ILE A 162 3.18 -8.29 -8.72
N ASP A 163 3.92 -9.02 -7.87
CA ASP A 163 4.36 -10.40 -8.12
C ASP A 163 3.17 -11.34 -8.42
N TYR A 164 2.08 -11.17 -7.67
CA TYR A 164 0.86 -11.96 -7.89
C TYR A 164 0.24 -11.66 -9.26
N ILE A 165 0.06 -10.37 -9.60
CA ILE A 165 -0.53 -9.94 -10.87
C ILE A 165 0.36 -10.34 -12.05
N LYS A 166 1.68 -10.15 -11.93
CA LYS A 166 2.67 -10.54 -12.91
C LYS A 166 2.52 -12.01 -13.32
N LYS A 167 2.42 -12.90 -12.34
CA LYS A 167 2.21 -14.34 -12.57
C LYS A 167 0.85 -14.63 -13.20
N LYS A 168 -0.21 -14.01 -12.67
CA LYS A 168 -1.58 -14.21 -13.13
C LYS A 168 -1.81 -13.74 -14.56
N GLU A 169 -1.26 -12.59 -14.92
CA GLU A 169 -1.46 -11.96 -16.25
C GLU A 169 -0.32 -12.29 -17.22
N ASN A 170 0.66 -13.09 -16.80
CA ASN A 170 1.85 -13.47 -17.57
C ASN A 170 2.61 -12.25 -18.14
N ILE A 171 2.89 -11.27 -17.26
CA ILE A 171 3.57 -10.01 -17.63
C ILE A 171 5.06 -10.12 -17.34
N MET A 172 5.90 -9.75 -18.29
CA MET A 172 7.35 -9.70 -18.11
C MET A 172 7.77 -8.44 -17.35
N ASP A 173 8.83 -8.51 -16.55
CA ASP A 173 9.30 -7.42 -15.68
C ASP A 173 9.56 -6.11 -16.41
N TYR A 174 10.12 -6.17 -17.63
CA TYR A 174 10.36 -5.00 -18.46
C TYR A 174 9.09 -4.27 -18.93
N ASN A 175 7.91 -4.88 -18.75
CA ASN A 175 6.60 -4.29 -19.02
C ASN A 175 5.88 -3.82 -17.76
N ILE A 176 6.52 -3.88 -16.58
CA ILE A 176 5.98 -3.42 -15.31
C ILE A 176 6.60 -2.07 -14.96
N TYR A 177 5.77 -1.07 -14.76
CA TYR A 177 6.17 0.30 -14.42
C TYR A 177 5.52 0.69 -13.12
N THR A 178 6.34 1.16 -12.17
CA THR A 178 5.88 1.54 -10.83
C THR A 178 6.14 3.02 -10.59
N VAL A 179 5.24 3.69 -9.87
CA VAL A 179 5.40 5.09 -9.51
C VAL A 179 4.97 5.34 -8.06
N GLY A 180 5.80 6.06 -7.31
CA GLY A 180 5.60 6.34 -5.90
C GLY A 180 6.44 7.53 -5.41
N ASP A 181 6.27 7.91 -4.15
CA ASP A 181 6.96 9.06 -3.58
C ASP A 181 7.53 8.85 -2.16
N ASN A 182 7.24 7.72 -1.54
CA ASN A 182 7.52 7.50 -0.12
C ASN A 182 8.28 6.20 0.14
N ILE A 183 8.72 6.02 1.39
CA ILE A 183 9.54 4.88 1.82
C ILE A 183 8.82 3.53 1.65
N ASN A 184 7.49 3.49 1.81
CA ASN A 184 6.69 2.28 1.59
C ASN A 184 6.57 1.88 0.10
N ASP A 185 7.06 2.73 -0.82
CA ASP A 185 7.12 2.43 -2.26
C ASP A 185 8.46 1.84 -2.69
N LEU A 186 9.50 1.90 -1.82
CA LEU A 186 10.89 1.59 -2.20
C LEU A 186 11.06 0.23 -2.87
N GLU A 187 10.42 -0.82 -2.33
CA GLU A 187 10.56 -2.16 -2.89
C GLU A 187 10.00 -2.23 -4.30
N MET A 188 8.77 -1.75 -4.53
CA MET A 188 8.19 -1.76 -5.87
C MET A 188 8.95 -0.86 -6.86
N LEU A 189 9.56 0.24 -6.37
CA LEU A 189 10.37 1.13 -7.23
C LEU A 189 11.72 0.50 -7.59
N ARG A 190 12.33 -0.28 -6.68
CA ARG A 190 13.59 -0.99 -6.90
C ARG A 190 13.42 -2.21 -7.80
N ASP A 191 12.35 -3.00 -7.56
CA ASP A 191 12.20 -4.34 -8.13
C ASP A 191 11.69 -4.30 -9.58
N TYR A 192 11.10 -3.18 -10.01
CA TYR A 192 10.54 -2.99 -11.36
C TYR A 192 11.05 -1.70 -12.01
N ASN A 193 10.50 -1.32 -13.19
CA ASN A 193 10.85 -0.03 -13.79
C ASN A 193 10.27 1.12 -12.96
N GLY A 194 10.98 1.50 -11.90
CA GLY A 194 10.58 2.48 -10.91
C GLY A 194 10.66 3.92 -11.41
N TYR A 195 9.67 4.71 -11.03
CA TYR A 195 9.63 6.15 -11.24
C TYR A 195 9.30 6.84 -9.91
N ALA A 196 10.26 7.53 -9.33
CA ALA A 196 10.00 8.39 -8.18
C ALA A 196 9.29 9.68 -8.62
N MET A 197 8.34 10.14 -7.84
CA MET A 197 7.77 11.49 -8.04
C MET A 197 8.85 12.55 -7.83
N TYR A 198 8.78 13.64 -8.59
CA TYR A 198 9.78 14.71 -8.53
C TYR A 198 9.99 15.29 -7.12
N HIS A 199 8.95 15.33 -6.30
CA HIS A 199 9.00 15.82 -4.92
C HIS A 199 9.48 14.77 -3.89
N ALA A 200 9.68 13.51 -4.29
CA ALA A 200 10.21 12.48 -3.42
C ALA A 200 11.63 12.81 -2.93
N SER A 201 12.05 12.21 -1.81
CA SER A 201 13.41 12.37 -1.28
C SER A 201 14.49 11.92 -2.27
N LYS A 202 15.72 12.35 -2.03
CA LYS A 202 16.87 11.97 -2.88
C LYS A 202 17.07 10.45 -2.89
N ASP A 203 16.99 9.81 -1.74
CA ASP A 203 17.20 8.36 -1.59
C ASP A 203 16.17 7.56 -2.42
N ILE A 204 14.89 7.98 -2.39
CA ILE A 204 13.83 7.34 -3.18
C ILE A 204 14.11 7.49 -4.68
N LYS A 205 14.56 8.67 -5.13
CA LYS A 205 14.92 8.92 -6.53
C LYS A 205 16.11 8.09 -6.99
N GLU A 206 17.12 7.93 -6.15
CA GLU A 206 18.30 7.11 -6.45
C GLU A 206 17.92 5.64 -6.59
N ILE A 207 17.06 5.11 -5.71
CA ILE A 207 16.59 3.72 -5.77
C ILE A 207 15.71 3.48 -7.00
N ALA A 208 14.80 4.39 -7.32
CA ALA A 208 13.93 4.27 -8.48
C ALA A 208 14.66 4.36 -9.83
N GLY A 209 15.80 5.06 -9.87
CA GLY A 209 16.57 5.30 -11.08
C GLY A 209 15.94 6.25 -12.10
N ASN A 210 14.62 6.47 -12.03
CA ASN A 210 13.89 7.40 -12.89
C ASN A 210 13.00 8.33 -12.07
N THR A 211 12.66 9.48 -12.66
CA THR A 211 11.73 10.44 -12.04
C THR A 211 10.62 10.85 -13.01
N CYS A 212 9.49 11.24 -12.45
CA CYS A 212 8.40 11.87 -13.20
C CYS A 212 7.70 12.97 -12.39
N PHE A 213 7.12 13.94 -13.09
CA PHE A 213 6.35 15.02 -12.48
C PHE A 213 4.91 14.63 -12.15
N SER A 214 4.38 13.66 -12.87
CA SER A 214 3.01 13.15 -12.67
C SER A 214 2.85 11.77 -13.32
N VAL A 215 1.85 11.03 -12.89
CA VAL A 215 1.47 9.75 -13.50
C VAL A 215 1.10 9.95 -14.99
N SER A 216 0.43 11.05 -15.34
CA SER A 216 0.13 11.39 -16.73
C SER A 216 1.39 11.64 -17.57
N ASN A 217 2.43 12.21 -16.99
CA ASN A 217 3.71 12.38 -17.66
C ASN A 217 4.37 11.01 -17.96
N LEU A 218 4.36 10.09 -17.00
CA LEU A 218 4.83 8.72 -17.21
C LEU A 218 4.01 8.02 -18.30
N ILE A 219 2.68 8.02 -18.20
CA ILE A 219 1.80 7.38 -19.20
C ILE A 219 2.08 7.89 -20.62
N ARG A 220 2.31 9.19 -20.78
CA ARG A 220 2.68 9.76 -22.10
C ARG A 220 3.96 9.21 -22.67
N LYS A 221 4.97 8.91 -21.80
CA LYS A 221 6.21 8.22 -22.23
C LYS A 221 5.93 6.78 -22.64
N LEU A 222 5.09 6.06 -21.89
CA LEU A 222 4.80 4.65 -22.13
C LEU A 222 3.94 4.39 -23.37
N ARG A 223 3.24 5.41 -23.89
CA ARG A 223 2.39 5.35 -25.08
C ARG A 223 3.10 5.74 -26.39
N ARG A 224 4.35 6.16 -26.30
CA ARG A 224 5.24 6.40 -27.45
C ARG A 224 5.93 5.11 -27.89
#